data_c83f42872d97a4060c9f762ce24c024f
#
_entry.id   c83f42872d97a4060c9f762ce24c024f
#
_cell.length_a   1.000
_cell.length_b   1.000
_cell.length_c   1.000
_cell.angle_alpha   90.00
_cell.angle_beta   90.00
_cell.angle_gamma   90.00
#
_symmetry.space_group_name_H-M   'P 1'
#
loop_
_entity.id
_entity.type
_entity.pdbx_description
1 polymer ?
#
loop_
_entity_poly.entity_id
_entity_poly.type
_entity_poly.pdbx_seq_one_letter_code
_entity_poly.pdbx_strand_id
1 'polypeptide(L)'
;QQKVALGMCMMNPAMKGRQYHLSYDLVKLTTGKMSGRRGRYLLADDLYQDLKDIIKEKMAKKSEDKGEKVDEKAFESVTHEVSAAAMKYALLSCACQTQINFDIAKITDFEDASAPFILYNSTRLRSVIAKYESRVATGELPPLADIKEMEFDELVDDKEWALLMEYVLPFSQMLCDAALPKLPEPPALPSYGTHKVCEFLNAMVRAVSGYYGPAGVRILPMTNHVKEGEHMWNKNAMWQRVHYLTALRQVLDNGLRLLMIEPLEKM
;
A
#
# COMPACT_ATOMS: atom_id res chain seq x y z
N GLN A 1 -25.72 -18.46 11.18
CA GLN A 1 -25.25 -18.90 9.86
C GLN A 1 -24.66 -20.32 9.91
N GLN A 2 -23.81 -20.68 10.88
CA GLN A 2 -23.27 -22.06 11.00
C GLN A 2 -24.38 -23.11 11.15
N LYS A 3 -25.44 -22.84 11.94
CA LYS A 3 -26.60 -23.73 12.08
C LYS A 3 -27.36 -23.88 10.76
N VAL A 4 -27.44 -22.81 9.96
CA VAL A 4 -28.06 -22.84 8.62
C VAL A 4 -27.23 -23.70 7.67
N ALA A 5 -25.90 -23.49 7.66
CA ALA A 5 -24.98 -24.31 6.86
C ALA A 5 -25.06 -25.80 7.22
N LEU A 6 -25.12 -26.11 8.52
CA LEU A 6 -25.31 -27.48 8.99
C LEU A 6 -26.66 -28.06 8.48
N GLY A 7 -27.75 -27.32 8.60
CA GLY A 7 -29.05 -27.71 8.10
C GLY A 7 -29.04 -27.99 6.58
N MET A 8 -28.37 -27.13 5.80
CA MET A 8 -28.20 -27.33 4.36
C MET A 8 -27.39 -28.62 4.05
N CYS A 9 -26.34 -28.92 4.83
CA CYS A 9 -25.58 -30.17 4.68
C CYS A 9 -26.40 -31.40 5.04
N MET A 10 -27.35 -31.29 6.00
CA MET A 10 -28.25 -32.39 6.35
C MET A 10 -29.28 -32.64 5.23
N MET A 11 -29.75 -31.58 4.58
CA MET A 11 -30.69 -31.67 3.45
C MET A 11 -29.99 -32.13 2.16
N ASN A 12 -28.75 -31.71 1.95
CA ASN A 12 -27.95 -32.08 0.79
C ASN A 12 -26.53 -32.44 1.20
N PRO A 13 -26.20 -33.72 1.43
CA PRO A 13 -24.89 -34.19 1.85
C PRO A 13 -23.74 -33.77 0.90
N ALA A 14 -24.02 -33.53 -0.40
CA ALA A 14 -23.00 -33.06 -1.35
C ALA A 14 -22.47 -31.64 -1.03
N MET A 15 -23.15 -30.90 -0.18
CA MET A 15 -22.70 -29.59 0.31
C MET A 15 -21.65 -29.66 1.42
N LYS A 16 -21.44 -30.85 2.01
CA LYS A 16 -20.45 -31.04 3.06
C LYS A 16 -19.04 -30.75 2.54
N GLY A 17 -18.31 -29.89 3.23
CA GLY A 17 -16.96 -29.44 2.85
C GLY A 17 -16.90 -28.43 1.72
N ARG A 18 -18.04 -27.98 1.17
CA ARG A 18 -18.12 -26.94 0.13
C ARG A 18 -18.57 -25.59 0.66
N GLN A 19 -18.87 -25.50 1.94
CA GLN A 19 -19.33 -24.27 2.60
C GLN A 19 -18.28 -23.80 3.59
N TYR A 20 -17.91 -22.53 3.45
CA TYR A 20 -16.99 -21.86 4.38
C TYR A 20 -17.72 -20.68 5.01
N HIS A 21 -17.68 -20.59 6.33
CA HIS A 21 -18.22 -19.46 7.05
C HIS A 21 -17.11 -18.47 7.36
N LEU A 22 -17.16 -17.30 6.72
CA LEU A 22 -16.30 -16.17 7.07
C LEU A 22 -17.01 -15.37 8.17
N SER A 23 -16.49 -15.46 9.38
CA SER A 23 -16.96 -14.62 10.49
C SER A 23 -16.19 -13.32 10.53
N TYR A 24 -16.87 -12.23 10.79
CA TYR A 24 -16.26 -10.93 11.07
C TYR A 24 -16.99 -10.28 12.25
N ASP A 25 -16.24 -9.46 13.01
CA ASP A 25 -16.78 -8.75 14.16
C ASP A 25 -17.40 -7.41 13.77
N LEU A 26 -17.90 -6.69 14.75
CA LEU A 26 -18.61 -5.43 14.56
C LEU A 26 -17.65 -4.28 14.24
N VAL A 27 -18.13 -3.37 13.39
CA VAL A 27 -17.51 -2.05 13.21
C VAL A 27 -18.15 -1.07 14.21
N LYS A 28 -17.31 -0.38 14.97
CA LYS A 28 -17.71 0.71 15.88
C LYS A 28 -17.08 2.02 15.42
N LEU A 29 -17.81 3.09 15.60
CA LEU A 29 -17.25 4.43 15.53
C LEU A 29 -16.65 4.82 16.88
N THR A 30 -15.62 5.65 16.87
CA THR A 30 -15.03 6.22 18.10
C THR A 30 -16.07 6.99 18.94
N THR A 31 -17.14 7.50 18.29
CA THR A 31 -18.27 8.19 18.92
C THR A 31 -19.28 7.26 19.62
N GLY A 32 -19.10 5.95 19.56
CA GLY A 32 -19.90 4.97 20.26
C GLY A 32 -20.52 3.86 19.41
N LYS A 33 -21.32 2.99 20.06
CA LYS A 33 -21.90 1.82 19.41
C LYS A 33 -23.03 2.20 18.47
N MET A 34 -22.96 1.80 17.21
CA MET A 34 -24.04 1.93 16.25
C MET A 34 -25.22 1.02 16.61
N SER A 35 -26.43 1.53 16.46
CA SER A 35 -27.65 0.76 16.68
C SER A 35 -28.77 1.24 15.79
N GLY A 36 -29.11 0.49 14.76
CA GLY A 36 -30.22 0.80 13.85
C GLY A 36 -31.57 0.94 14.57
N ARG A 37 -31.80 0.15 15.64
CA ARG A 37 -33.04 0.23 16.45
C ARG A 37 -33.17 1.53 17.24
N ARG A 38 -32.06 2.20 17.51
CA ARG A 38 -32.01 3.47 18.29
C ARG A 38 -31.79 4.68 17.39
N GLY A 39 -31.85 4.56 16.07
CA GLY A 39 -31.59 5.63 15.11
C GLY A 39 -30.14 6.14 15.11
N ARG A 40 -29.22 5.41 15.70
CA ARG A 40 -27.76 5.74 15.72
C ARG A 40 -27.05 4.83 14.75
N TYR A 41 -27.08 5.16 13.48
CA TYR A 41 -26.33 4.49 12.43
C TYR A 41 -25.71 5.54 11.52
N LEU A 42 -24.59 5.20 10.95
CA LEU A 42 -23.94 5.93 9.87
C LEU A 42 -24.02 5.06 8.63
N LEU A 43 -24.53 5.61 7.56
CA LEU A 43 -24.52 4.94 6.26
C LEU A 43 -23.09 4.89 5.74
N ALA A 44 -22.75 3.84 5.01
CA ALA A 44 -21.44 3.70 4.40
C ALA A 44 -21.17 4.84 3.39
N ASP A 45 -22.21 5.30 2.69
CA ASP A 45 -22.11 6.39 1.74
C ASP A 45 -21.82 7.73 2.42
N ASP A 46 -22.47 8.00 3.56
CA ASP A 46 -22.20 9.21 4.35
C ASP A 46 -20.75 9.21 4.89
N LEU A 47 -20.33 8.07 5.43
CA LEU A 47 -18.96 7.89 5.91
C LEU A 47 -17.93 8.07 4.80
N TYR A 48 -18.22 7.53 3.61
CA TYR A 48 -17.35 7.69 2.46
C TYR A 48 -17.25 9.16 2.03
N GLN A 49 -18.37 9.90 2.05
CA GLN A 49 -18.36 11.32 1.71
C GLN A 49 -17.55 12.15 2.74
N ASP A 50 -17.72 11.87 4.03
CA ASP A 50 -16.92 12.51 5.08
C ASP A 50 -15.41 12.25 4.89
N LEU A 51 -15.03 11.00 4.58
CA LEU A 51 -13.63 10.64 4.27
C LEU A 51 -13.12 11.39 3.05
N LYS A 52 -13.93 11.49 1.99
CA LYS A 52 -13.58 12.16 0.75
C LYS A 52 -13.33 13.64 0.96
N ASP A 53 -14.17 14.30 1.74
CA ASP A 53 -14.04 15.74 2.02
C ASP A 53 -12.76 16.04 2.82
N ILE A 54 -12.46 15.24 3.84
CA ILE A 54 -11.24 15.37 4.65
C ILE A 54 -9.98 15.09 3.81
N ILE A 55 -10.00 14.04 2.99
CA ILE A 55 -8.86 13.68 2.13
C ILE A 55 -8.62 14.78 1.09
N LYS A 56 -9.69 15.31 0.49
CA LYS A 56 -9.65 16.43 -0.46
C LYS A 56 -8.97 17.65 0.15
N GLU A 57 -9.36 18.03 1.35
CA GLU A 57 -8.76 19.15 2.09
C GLU A 57 -7.25 18.91 2.36
N LYS A 58 -6.90 17.74 2.87
CA LYS A 58 -5.50 17.40 3.17
C LYS A 58 -4.63 17.36 1.91
N MET A 59 -5.15 16.84 0.79
CA MET A 59 -4.43 16.79 -0.48
C MET A 59 -4.28 18.20 -1.07
N ALA A 60 -5.33 19.03 -1.04
CA ALA A 60 -5.28 20.42 -1.50
C ALA A 60 -4.19 21.21 -0.77
N LYS A 61 -4.17 21.11 0.57
CA LYS A 61 -3.14 21.76 1.38
C LYS A 61 -1.71 21.31 1.02
N LYS A 62 -1.50 20.00 0.81
CA LYS A 62 -0.18 19.48 0.38
C LYS A 62 0.23 19.98 -1.01
N SER A 63 -0.71 20.15 -1.94
CA SER A 63 -0.44 20.68 -3.29
C SER A 63 -0.11 22.18 -3.24
N GLU A 64 -0.82 22.95 -2.41
CA GLU A 64 -0.53 24.36 -2.18
C GLU A 64 0.87 24.56 -1.59
N ASP A 65 1.25 23.77 -0.58
CA ASP A 65 2.58 23.81 0.04
C ASP A 65 3.71 23.53 -0.97
N LYS A 66 3.43 22.74 -2.03
CA LYS A 66 4.38 22.45 -3.12
C LYS A 66 4.32 23.45 -4.27
N GLY A 67 3.34 24.36 -4.31
CA GLY A 67 3.13 25.31 -5.39
C GLY A 67 2.74 24.63 -6.74
N GLU A 68 2.16 23.43 -6.69
CA GLU A 68 1.75 22.70 -7.88
C GLU A 68 0.41 23.20 -8.41
N LYS A 69 0.32 23.38 -9.75
CA LYS A 69 -0.98 23.63 -10.40
C LYS A 69 -1.76 22.33 -10.47
N VAL A 70 -2.94 22.33 -9.90
CA VAL A 70 -3.81 21.15 -9.84
C VAL A 70 -4.78 21.18 -11.02
N ASP A 71 -4.79 20.11 -11.82
CA ASP A 71 -5.89 19.83 -12.74
C ASP A 71 -7.09 19.32 -11.91
N GLU A 72 -8.18 20.07 -11.90
CA GLU A 72 -9.35 19.81 -11.06
C GLU A 72 -9.97 18.42 -11.31
N LYS A 73 -10.02 17.97 -12.56
CA LYS A 73 -10.56 16.65 -12.91
C LYS A 73 -9.66 15.51 -12.43
N ALA A 74 -8.35 15.64 -12.64
CA ALA A 74 -7.38 14.66 -12.18
C ALA A 74 -7.36 14.60 -10.64
N PHE A 75 -7.45 15.75 -9.98
CA PHE A 75 -7.49 15.85 -8.54
C PHE A 75 -8.73 15.19 -7.93
N GLU A 76 -9.91 15.40 -8.51
CA GLU A 76 -11.14 14.76 -8.07
C GLU A 76 -11.10 13.23 -8.23
N SER A 77 -10.54 12.74 -9.35
CA SER A 77 -10.34 11.31 -9.58
C SER A 77 -9.41 10.70 -8.55
N VAL A 78 -8.25 11.32 -8.31
CA VAL A 78 -7.28 10.84 -7.31
C VAL A 78 -7.87 10.88 -5.90
N THR A 79 -8.62 11.94 -5.55
CA THR A 79 -9.31 12.04 -4.26
C THR A 79 -10.28 10.89 -4.06
N HIS A 80 -11.05 10.54 -5.10
CA HIS A 80 -11.97 9.40 -5.08
C HIS A 80 -11.23 8.09 -4.80
N GLU A 81 -10.16 7.81 -5.55
CA GLU A 81 -9.37 6.59 -5.40
C GLU A 81 -8.72 6.49 -4.01
N VAL A 82 -8.15 7.57 -3.51
CA VAL A 82 -7.53 7.62 -2.17
C VAL A 82 -8.57 7.39 -1.08
N SER A 83 -9.78 7.95 -1.23
CA SER A 83 -10.86 7.79 -0.25
C SER A 83 -11.40 6.36 -0.24
N ALA A 84 -11.59 5.76 -1.42
CA ALA A 84 -11.97 4.36 -1.53
C ALA A 84 -10.89 3.43 -0.95
N ALA A 85 -9.62 3.72 -1.21
CA ALA A 85 -8.49 2.98 -0.65
C ALA A 85 -8.45 3.09 0.88
N ALA A 86 -8.66 4.29 1.43
CA ALA A 86 -8.68 4.53 2.87
C ALA A 86 -9.76 3.70 3.57
N MET A 87 -10.96 3.65 3.01
CA MET A 87 -12.07 2.84 3.54
C MET A 87 -11.78 1.34 3.44
N LYS A 88 -11.31 0.85 2.29
CA LYS A 88 -10.94 -0.56 2.09
C LYS A 88 -9.86 -1.00 3.08
N TYR A 89 -8.79 -0.22 3.18
CA TYR A 89 -7.68 -0.52 4.08
C TYR A 89 -8.10 -0.55 5.54
N ALA A 90 -8.92 0.39 5.98
CA ALA A 90 -9.43 0.44 7.36
C ALA A 90 -10.22 -0.83 7.73
N LEU A 91 -10.97 -1.39 6.78
CA LEU A 91 -11.73 -2.63 6.99
C LEU A 91 -10.86 -3.88 6.91
N LEU A 92 -9.80 -3.88 6.09
CA LEU A 92 -8.93 -5.03 5.85
C LEU A 92 -7.73 -5.12 6.79
N SER A 93 -7.36 -4.02 7.44
CA SER A 93 -6.18 -3.94 8.33
C SER A 93 -6.35 -4.63 9.67
N CYS A 94 -7.56 -5.08 10.00
CA CYS A 94 -7.85 -5.84 11.22
C CYS A 94 -8.14 -7.29 10.88
N ALA A 95 -7.76 -8.21 11.79
CA ALA A 95 -8.19 -9.59 11.66
C ALA A 95 -9.71 -9.68 11.70
N CYS A 96 -10.30 -10.56 10.87
CA CYS A 96 -11.76 -10.66 10.73
C CYS A 96 -12.53 -10.83 12.05
N GLN A 97 -11.91 -11.45 13.04
CA GLN A 97 -12.53 -11.70 14.36
C GLN A 97 -12.29 -10.56 15.35
N THR A 98 -11.58 -9.50 14.94
CA THR A 98 -11.27 -8.35 15.79
C THR A 98 -12.28 -7.23 15.50
N GLN A 99 -12.80 -6.63 16.57
CA GLN A 99 -13.68 -5.49 16.44
C GLN A 99 -12.93 -4.29 15.84
N ILE A 100 -13.50 -3.74 14.77
CA ILE A 100 -12.94 -2.57 14.09
C ILE A 100 -13.42 -1.31 14.81
N ASN A 101 -12.48 -0.51 15.32
CA ASN A 101 -12.75 0.84 15.80
C ASN A 101 -12.42 1.82 14.67
N PHE A 102 -13.45 2.34 14.02
CA PHE A 102 -13.30 3.22 12.87
C PHE A 102 -12.96 4.64 13.34
N ASP A 103 -11.69 5.02 13.18
CA ASP A 103 -11.14 6.32 13.53
C ASP A 103 -10.80 7.10 12.26
N ILE A 104 -11.62 8.07 11.91
CA ILE A 104 -11.49 8.86 10.67
C ILE A 104 -10.13 9.56 10.61
N ALA A 105 -9.64 10.10 11.73
CA ALA A 105 -8.37 10.80 11.76
C ALA A 105 -7.21 9.89 11.37
N LYS A 106 -7.17 8.67 11.90
CA LYS A 106 -6.14 7.65 11.57
C LYS A 106 -6.28 7.14 10.14
N ILE A 107 -7.51 6.89 9.69
CA ILE A 107 -7.77 6.35 8.35
C ILE A 107 -7.35 7.32 7.25
N THR A 108 -7.47 8.62 7.51
CA THR A 108 -7.09 9.70 6.58
C THR A 108 -5.69 10.25 6.82
N ASP A 109 -4.86 9.56 7.60
CA ASP A 109 -3.49 10.00 7.87
C ASP A 109 -2.58 9.73 6.66
N PHE A 110 -1.73 10.70 6.33
CA PHE A 110 -0.73 10.60 5.26
C PHE A 110 0.69 10.33 5.78
N GLU A 111 0.83 10.17 7.10
CA GLU A 111 2.13 10.02 7.76
C GLU A 111 2.32 8.66 8.41
N ASP A 112 1.22 7.93 8.68
CA ASP A 112 1.29 6.65 9.35
C ASP A 112 0.11 5.70 9.06
N ALA A 113 0.39 4.40 9.02
CA ALA A 113 -0.50 3.23 9.08
C ALA A 113 -1.86 3.35 8.35
N SER A 114 -1.87 3.94 7.17
CA SER A 114 -3.08 4.18 6.38
C SER A 114 -2.86 3.93 4.89
N ALA A 115 -3.94 3.76 4.12
CA ALA A 115 -3.85 3.67 2.66
C ALA A 115 -3.30 4.95 2.02
N PRO A 116 -3.72 6.18 2.44
CA PRO A 116 -3.11 7.41 1.95
C PRO A 116 -1.60 7.46 2.13
N PHE A 117 -1.07 6.99 3.26
CA PHE A 117 0.36 6.91 3.52
C PHE A 117 1.06 5.94 2.56
N ILE A 118 0.48 4.74 2.34
CA ILE A 118 1.06 3.73 1.44
C ILE A 118 1.03 4.23 0.00
N LEU A 119 -0.09 4.77 -0.47
CA LEU A 119 -0.24 5.32 -1.81
C LEU A 119 0.71 6.49 -2.06
N TYR A 120 0.82 7.42 -1.12
CA TYR A 120 1.74 8.55 -1.21
C TYR A 120 3.19 8.10 -1.38
N ASN A 121 3.65 7.11 -0.62
CA ASN A 121 5.01 6.61 -0.76
C ASN A 121 5.21 5.78 -2.04
N SER A 122 4.20 5.03 -2.50
CA SER A 122 4.25 4.35 -3.80
C SER A 122 4.40 5.36 -4.93
N THR A 123 3.63 6.46 -4.93
CA THR A 123 3.76 7.51 -5.95
C THR A 123 5.11 8.24 -5.90
N ARG A 124 5.74 8.34 -4.73
CA ARG A 124 7.11 8.87 -4.61
C ARG A 124 8.14 7.99 -5.31
N LEU A 125 8.07 6.66 -5.17
CA LEU A 125 8.93 5.73 -5.92
C LEU A 125 8.75 5.89 -7.43
N ARG A 126 7.50 5.95 -7.90
CA ARG A 126 7.17 6.21 -9.31
C ARG A 126 7.76 7.52 -9.79
N SER A 127 7.66 8.59 -8.99
CA SER A 127 8.19 9.90 -9.34
C SER A 127 9.72 9.89 -9.54
N VAL A 128 10.46 9.09 -8.75
CA VAL A 128 11.92 8.94 -8.93
C VAL A 128 12.24 8.21 -10.24
N ILE A 129 11.51 7.12 -10.53
CA ILE A 129 11.70 6.36 -11.77
C ILE A 129 11.34 7.22 -12.98
N ALA A 130 10.20 7.91 -12.96
CA ALA A 130 9.78 8.82 -14.03
C ALA A 130 10.77 9.97 -14.24
N LYS A 131 11.36 10.49 -13.16
CA LYS A 131 12.41 11.51 -13.26
C LYS A 131 13.68 10.96 -13.92
N TYR A 132 14.05 9.72 -13.62
CA TYR A 132 15.14 9.05 -14.32
C TYR A 132 14.85 8.94 -15.82
N GLU A 133 13.69 8.40 -16.20
CA GLU A 133 13.27 8.22 -17.58
C GLU A 133 13.23 9.55 -18.35
N SER A 134 12.73 10.61 -17.73
CA SER A 134 12.73 11.96 -18.31
C SER A 134 14.14 12.47 -18.59
N ARG A 135 15.09 12.25 -17.67
CA ARG A 135 16.49 12.67 -17.83
C ARG A 135 17.23 11.81 -18.85
N VAL A 136 16.86 10.56 -19.04
CA VAL A 136 17.33 9.71 -20.14
C VAL A 136 16.79 10.24 -21.48
N ALA A 137 15.50 10.57 -21.57
CA ALA A 137 14.88 11.10 -22.77
C ALA A 137 15.50 12.43 -23.24
N THR A 138 16.00 13.25 -22.30
CA THR A 138 16.72 14.51 -22.61
C THR A 138 18.22 14.30 -22.91
N GLY A 139 18.72 13.07 -22.82
CA GLY A 139 20.14 12.75 -23.02
C GLY A 139 21.04 13.14 -21.83
N GLU A 140 20.46 13.55 -20.71
CA GLU A 140 21.22 13.93 -19.51
C GLU A 140 21.79 12.72 -18.77
N LEU A 141 21.03 11.62 -18.74
CA LEU A 141 21.47 10.35 -18.14
C LEU A 141 21.53 9.25 -19.19
N PRO A 142 22.40 8.26 -19.02
CA PRO A 142 22.47 7.10 -19.90
C PRO A 142 21.20 6.23 -19.75
N PRO A 143 20.79 5.51 -20.83
CA PRO A 143 19.71 4.55 -20.75
C PRO A 143 20.04 3.44 -19.73
N LEU A 144 19.00 2.85 -19.13
CA LEU A 144 19.13 1.80 -18.15
C LEU A 144 19.79 0.57 -18.79
N ALA A 145 20.82 0.02 -18.14
CA ALA A 145 21.45 -1.20 -18.60
C ALA A 145 20.50 -2.42 -18.37
N ASP A 146 20.65 -3.45 -19.22
CA ASP A 146 19.89 -4.68 -19.02
C ASP A 146 20.33 -5.35 -17.69
N ILE A 147 19.35 -5.71 -16.88
CA ILE A 147 19.56 -6.37 -15.60
C ILE A 147 20.40 -7.66 -15.71
N LYS A 148 20.35 -8.32 -16.86
CA LYS A 148 21.11 -9.56 -17.13
C LYS A 148 22.60 -9.32 -17.36
N GLU A 149 22.96 -8.08 -17.70
CA GLU A 149 24.34 -7.68 -18.00
C GLU A 149 24.99 -6.96 -16.81
N MET A 150 24.28 -6.87 -15.68
CA MET A 150 24.74 -6.14 -14.50
C MET A 150 25.15 -7.08 -13.37
N GLU A 151 26.24 -6.74 -12.72
CA GLU A 151 26.59 -7.27 -11.40
C GLU A 151 26.02 -6.32 -10.34
N PHE A 152 25.39 -6.87 -9.29
CA PHE A 152 24.78 -6.09 -8.21
C PHE A 152 25.72 -5.97 -7.00
N ASP A 153 26.84 -5.30 -7.22
CA ASP A 153 27.93 -5.10 -6.27
C ASP A 153 27.95 -3.71 -5.59
N GLU A 154 27.08 -2.81 -6.05
CA GLU A 154 27.02 -1.42 -5.55
C GLU A 154 25.85 -1.17 -4.58
N LEU A 155 25.04 -2.17 -4.31
CA LEU A 155 24.00 -2.11 -3.28
C LEU A 155 24.61 -2.51 -1.93
N VAL A 156 25.33 -1.56 -1.32
CA VAL A 156 26.13 -1.80 -0.11
C VAL A 156 25.54 -1.20 1.17
N ASP A 157 24.46 -0.41 1.05
CA ASP A 157 23.79 0.17 2.22
C ASP A 157 22.97 -0.90 2.96
N ASP A 158 23.11 -0.94 4.29
CA ASP A 158 22.38 -1.91 5.14
C ASP A 158 20.87 -1.84 4.94
N LYS A 159 20.32 -0.66 4.60
CA LYS A 159 18.89 -0.49 4.33
C LYS A 159 18.47 -1.15 3.01
N GLU A 160 19.38 -1.19 2.00
CA GLU A 160 19.13 -1.90 0.75
C GLU A 160 19.00 -3.39 1.00
N TRP A 161 19.90 -3.95 1.79
CA TRP A 161 19.84 -5.36 2.18
C TRP A 161 18.63 -5.67 3.08
N ALA A 162 18.32 -4.83 4.05
CA ALA A 162 17.15 -5.00 4.91
C ALA A 162 15.85 -5.03 4.08
N LEU A 163 15.66 -4.09 3.15
CA LEU A 163 14.48 -4.05 2.30
C LEU A 163 14.39 -5.28 1.38
N LEU A 164 15.50 -5.75 0.84
CA LEU A 164 15.54 -6.96 0.00
C LEU A 164 15.15 -8.20 0.81
N MET A 165 15.79 -8.39 1.97
CA MET A 165 15.64 -9.59 2.78
C MET A 165 14.33 -9.66 3.55
N GLU A 166 13.80 -8.51 3.96
CA GLU A 166 12.59 -8.45 4.78
C GLU A 166 11.30 -8.30 3.96
N TYR A 167 11.38 -7.72 2.74
CA TYR A 167 10.18 -7.39 1.97
C TYR A 167 10.16 -7.97 0.55
N VAL A 168 11.24 -7.91 -0.21
CA VAL A 168 11.20 -8.38 -1.60
C VAL A 168 11.21 -9.90 -1.66
N LEU A 169 12.18 -10.54 -1.03
CA LEU A 169 12.33 -12.00 -1.07
C LEU A 169 11.19 -12.74 -0.34
N PRO A 170 10.74 -12.35 0.87
CA PRO A 170 9.71 -13.09 1.58
C PRO A 170 8.28 -12.75 1.14
N PHE A 171 8.08 -11.87 0.14
CA PHE A 171 6.74 -11.46 -0.29
C PHE A 171 5.83 -12.63 -0.66
N SER A 172 6.33 -13.59 -1.45
CA SER A 172 5.56 -14.77 -1.84
C SER A 172 5.20 -15.67 -0.65
N GLN A 173 6.13 -15.83 0.31
CA GLN A 173 5.87 -16.60 1.52
C GLN A 173 4.83 -15.90 2.39
N MET A 174 4.93 -14.57 2.55
CA MET A 174 3.93 -13.78 3.27
C MET A 174 2.54 -13.95 2.66
N LEU A 175 2.42 -13.97 1.32
CA LEU A 175 1.16 -14.20 0.64
C LEU A 175 0.60 -15.60 0.92
N CYS A 176 1.43 -16.63 0.88
CA CYS A 176 1.03 -17.99 1.27
C CYS A 176 0.50 -18.02 2.71
N ASP A 177 1.19 -17.37 3.64
CA ASP A 177 0.81 -17.31 5.05
C ASP A 177 -0.48 -16.49 5.30
N ALA A 178 -0.76 -15.54 4.42
CA ALA A 178 -2.00 -14.74 4.47
C ALA A 178 -3.19 -15.45 3.82
N ALA A 179 -2.96 -16.12 2.68
CA ALA A 179 -4.00 -16.74 1.87
C ALA A 179 -4.43 -18.12 2.37
N LEU A 180 -3.49 -18.91 2.91
CA LEU A 180 -3.79 -20.23 3.42
C LEU A 180 -4.39 -20.10 4.83
N PRO A 181 -5.71 -20.31 4.98
CA PRO A 181 -6.27 -20.38 6.32
C PRO A 181 -5.59 -21.54 7.01
N LYS A 182 -4.97 -21.27 8.14
CA LYS A 182 -4.70 -22.37 9.09
C LYS A 182 -6.07 -22.90 9.46
N LEU A 183 -6.47 -24.03 8.83
CA LEU A 183 -7.69 -24.73 9.22
C LEU A 183 -7.45 -25.25 10.62
N PRO A 184 -7.97 -24.60 11.64
CA PRO A 184 -7.87 -25.15 12.97
C PRO A 184 -8.75 -26.40 13.00
N GLU A 185 -8.39 -27.36 13.84
CA GLU A 185 -9.29 -28.49 14.10
C GLU A 185 -10.65 -27.97 14.56
N PRO A 186 -11.75 -28.59 14.09
CA PRO A 186 -13.07 -28.20 14.58
C PRO A 186 -13.11 -28.21 16.12
N PRO A 187 -13.72 -27.19 16.76
CA PRO A 187 -14.76 -26.29 16.24
C PRO A 187 -14.25 -24.90 15.80
N ALA A 188 -12.95 -24.65 15.67
CA ALA A 188 -12.45 -23.32 15.34
C ALA A 188 -12.70 -22.95 13.87
N LEU A 189 -12.87 -21.67 13.63
CA LEU A 189 -13.15 -21.12 12.29
C LEU A 189 -11.86 -20.77 11.57
N PRO A 190 -11.81 -20.90 10.22
CA PRO A 190 -10.68 -20.46 9.46
C PRO A 190 -10.48 -18.94 9.63
N SER A 191 -9.25 -18.53 9.88
CA SER A 191 -8.86 -17.12 9.94
C SER A 191 -8.12 -16.75 8.66
N TYR A 192 -8.65 -15.78 7.92
CA TYR A 192 -7.99 -15.22 6.74
C TYR A 192 -7.06 -14.08 7.16
N GLY A 193 -5.90 -14.01 6.52
CA GLY A 193 -4.81 -13.12 6.91
C GLY A 193 -4.74 -11.82 6.10
N THR A 194 -5.86 -11.24 5.66
CA THR A 194 -5.86 -9.97 4.90
C THR A 194 -5.12 -8.85 5.64
N HIS A 195 -5.27 -8.78 6.96
CA HIS A 195 -4.56 -7.84 7.81
C HIS A 195 -3.03 -7.96 7.74
N LYS A 196 -2.51 -9.18 7.52
CA LYS A 196 -1.06 -9.41 7.36
C LYS A 196 -0.50 -8.72 6.12
N VAL A 197 -1.28 -8.67 5.03
CA VAL A 197 -0.91 -7.92 3.83
C VAL A 197 -0.84 -6.42 4.13
N CYS A 198 -1.82 -5.90 4.87
CA CYS A 198 -1.83 -4.50 5.31
C CYS A 198 -0.64 -4.16 6.22
N GLU A 199 -0.36 -5.01 7.19
CA GLU A 199 0.79 -4.86 8.11
C GLU A 199 2.12 -4.89 7.35
N PHE A 200 2.26 -5.84 6.44
CA PHE A 200 3.45 -5.97 5.59
C PHE A 200 3.68 -4.72 4.73
N LEU A 201 2.65 -4.25 4.02
CA LEU A 201 2.75 -3.06 3.19
C LEU A 201 3.10 -1.81 4.00
N ASN A 202 2.49 -1.67 5.18
CA ASN A 202 2.79 -0.54 6.07
C ASN A 202 4.24 -0.58 6.59
N ALA A 203 4.71 -1.74 7.02
CA ALA A 203 6.10 -1.93 7.46
C ALA A 203 7.09 -1.66 6.32
N MET A 204 6.82 -2.21 5.13
CA MET A 204 7.64 -1.98 3.93
C MET A 204 7.73 -0.50 3.57
N VAL A 205 6.58 0.21 3.55
CA VAL A 205 6.56 1.63 3.18
C VAL A 205 7.32 2.50 4.19
N ARG A 206 7.26 2.19 5.47
CA ARG A 206 8.09 2.87 6.49
C ARG A 206 9.57 2.66 6.25
N ALA A 207 9.98 1.43 5.96
CA ALA A 207 11.37 1.11 5.64
C ALA A 207 11.83 1.83 4.35
N VAL A 208 11.01 1.81 3.29
CA VAL A 208 11.25 2.54 2.04
C VAL A 208 11.38 4.05 2.28
N SER A 209 10.49 4.63 3.10
CA SER A 209 10.56 6.05 3.45
C SER A 209 11.85 6.42 4.19
N GLY A 210 12.35 5.53 5.05
CA GLY A 210 13.64 5.68 5.73
C GLY A 210 14.85 5.50 4.81
N TYR A 211 14.72 4.64 3.80
CA TYR A 211 15.79 4.40 2.82
C TYR A 211 16.05 5.61 1.93
N TYR A 212 15.02 6.27 1.45
CA TYR A 212 15.14 7.29 0.42
C TYR A 212 14.63 8.68 0.89
N GLY A 213 14.41 8.86 2.19
CA GLY A 213 14.04 10.13 2.80
C GLY A 213 15.18 11.19 2.73
N PRO A 214 15.01 12.36 3.35
CA PRO A 214 15.99 13.45 3.29
C PRO A 214 17.41 13.07 3.78
N ALA A 215 17.50 12.14 4.73
CA ALA A 215 18.75 11.59 5.26
C ALA A 215 19.10 10.21 4.66
N GLY A 216 18.39 9.79 3.62
CA GLY A 216 18.55 8.47 3.00
C GLY A 216 19.51 8.45 1.81
N VAL A 217 19.49 7.31 1.12
CA VAL A 217 20.36 7.07 -0.03
C VAL A 217 19.87 7.89 -1.23
N ARG A 218 20.80 8.58 -1.88
CA ARG A 218 20.52 9.31 -3.12
C ARG A 218 20.52 8.35 -4.30
N ILE A 219 19.43 8.33 -5.04
CA ILE A 219 19.25 7.44 -6.20
C ILE A 219 19.82 8.08 -7.49
N LEU A 220 19.43 9.33 -7.76
CA LEU A 220 19.84 10.04 -8.97
C LEU A 220 20.88 11.11 -8.67
N PRO A 221 21.85 11.33 -9.56
CA PRO A 221 22.82 12.41 -9.41
C PRO A 221 22.17 13.78 -9.48
N MET A 222 22.79 14.80 -8.89
CA MET A 222 22.37 16.18 -9.07
C MET A 222 22.58 16.63 -10.53
N THR A 223 21.71 17.48 -11.04
CA THR A 223 21.79 18.00 -12.42
C THR A 223 23.13 18.70 -12.69
N ASN A 224 23.65 19.46 -11.72
CA ASN A 224 24.92 20.17 -11.84
C ASN A 224 26.10 19.21 -12.01
N HIS A 225 26.14 18.10 -11.26
CA HIS A 225 27.22 17.12 -11.34
C HIS A 225 27.31 16.42 -12.68
N VAL A 226 26.18 16.26 -13.38
CA VAL A 226 26.16 15.67 -14.74
C VAL A 226 26.67 16.65 -15.79
N LYS A 227 26.32 17.94 -15.67
CA LYS A 227 26.73 18.99 -16.61
C LYS A 227 28.20 19.35 -16.55
N GLU A 228 28.80 19.28 -15.37
CA GLU A 228 30.20 19.61 -15.14
C GLU A 228 31.15 18.46 -15.49
N GLY A 229 30.61 17.32 -15.98
CA GLY A 229 31.42 16.16 -16.33
C GLY A 229 32.14 15.52 -15.14
N GLU A 230 31.72 15.86 -13.94
CA GLU A 230 32.33 15.34 -12.73
C GLU A 230 32.10 13.84 -12.57
N HIS A 231 33.18 13.13 -12.37
CA HIS A 231 33.24 11.71 -12.05
C HIS A 231 32.70 11.36 -10.63
N MET A 232 31.91 12.25 -10.03
CA MET A 232 31.47 12.13 -8.63
C MET A 232 30.21 11.27 -8.44
N TRP A 233 29.61 10.75 -9.49
CA TRP A 233 28.48 9.84 -9.36
C TRP A 233 28.75 8.49 -10.02
N ASN A 234 28.41 7.43 -9.30
CA ASN A 234 28.60 6.07 -9.75
C ASN A 234 27.39 5.67 -10.63
N LYS A 235 27.64 5.52 -11.94
CA LYS A 235 26.64 5.11 -12.91
C LYS A 235 26.06 3.73 -12.60
N ASN A 236 26.90 2.79 -12.20
CA ASN A 236 26.47 1.42 -11.90
C ASN A 236 25.57 1.40 -10.66
N ALA A 237 25.96 2.11 -9.60
CA ALA A 237 25.12 2.26 -8.40
C ALA A 237 23.76 2.89 -8.71
N MET A 238 23.71 3.91 -9.59
CA MET A 238 22.43 4.50 -10.03
C MET A 238 21.56 3.46 -10.75
N TRP A 239 22.11 2.74 -11.72
CA TRP A 239 21.37 1.73 -12.48
C TRP A 239 20.86 0.61 -11.56
N GLN A 240 21.70 0.10 -10.66
CA GLN A 240 21.31 -0.92 -9.69
C GLN A 240 20.18 -0.42 -8.79
N ARG A 241 20.25 0.82 -8.30
CA ARG A 241 19.22 1.44 -7.48
C ARG A 241 17.91 1.69 -8.24
N VAL A 242 17.96 2.06 -9.52
CA VAL A 242 16.74 2.21 -10.35
C VAL A 242 16.03 0.87 -10.55
N HIS A 243 16.77 -0.22 -10.85
CA HIS A 243 16.20 -1.56 -10.91
C HIS A 243 15.64 -1.99 -9.55
N TYR A 244 16.36 -1.70 -8.49
CA TYR A 244 15.96 -2.01 -7.12
C TYR A 244 14.65 -1.29 -6.73
N LEU A 245 14.53 0.02 -7.00
CA LEU A 245 13.29 0.76 -6.79
C LEU A 245 12.13 0.20 -7.62
N THR A 246 12.41 -0.27 -8.82
CA THR A 246 11.40 -0.92 -9.67
C THR A 246 10.90 -2.20 -9.04
N ALA A 247 11.77 -3.01 -8.45
CA ALA A 247 11.37 -4.22 -7.72
C ALA A 247 10.55 -3.89 -6.46
N LEU A 248 10.99 -2.91 -5.66
CA LEU A 248 10.25 -2.45 -4.48
C LEU A 248 8.84 -1.95 -4.86
N ARG A 249 8.74 -1.14 -5.92
CA ARG A 249 7.46 -0.68 -6.46
C ARG A 249 6.58 -1.85 -6.86
N GLN A 250 7.13 -2.85 -7.55
CA GLN A 250 6.36 -4.00 -8.00
C GLN A 250 5.75 -4.78 -6.82
N VAL A 251 6.49 -4.94 -5.73
CA VAL A 251 5.99 -5.59 -4.51
C VAL A 251 4.85 -4.76 -3.89
N LEU A 252 5.02 -3.43 -3.77
CA LEU A 252 3.97 -2.54 -3.24
C LEU A 252 2.72 -2.57 -4.12
N ASP A 253 2.87 -2.46 -5.43
CA ASP A 253 1.75 -2.46 -6.38
C ASP A 253 0.98 -3.79 -6.34
N ASN A 254 1.70 -4.91 -6.28
CA ASN A 254 1.09 -6.24 -6.16
C ASN A 254 0.31 -6.37 -4.85
N GLY A 255 0.89 -5.93 -3.74
CA GLY A 255 0.24 -5.96 -2.44
C GLY A 255 -1.01 -5.07 -2.38
N LEU A 256 -0.96 -3.88 -2.96
CA LEU A 256 -2.13 -2.98 -3.06
C LEU A 256 -3.24 -3.62 -3.90
N ARG A 257 -2.93 -4.19 -5.07
CA ARG A 257 -3.93 -4.86 -5.92
C ARG A 257 -4.60 -6.04 -5.22
N LEU A 258 -3.89 -6.78 -4.38
CA LEU A 258 -4.48 -7.85 -3.57
C LEU A 258 -5.52 -7.33 -2.58
N LEU A 259 -5.39 -6.09 -2.12
CA LEU A 259 -6.38 -5.39 -1.30
C LEU A 259 -7.46 -4.70 -2.15
N MET A 260 -7.50 -4.92 -3.47
CA MET A 260 -8.37 -4.22 -4.41
C MET A 260 -8.19 -2.70 -4.40
N ILE A 261 -6.96 -2.26 -4.14
CA ILE A 261 -6.54 -0.86 -4.19
C ILE A 261 -5.65 -0.68 -5.41
N GLU A 262 -6.07 0.16 -6.35
CA GLU A 262 -5.25 0.45 -7.52
C GLU A 262 -4.09 1.41 -7.16
N PRO A 263 -2.86 1.06 -7.53
CA PRO A 263 -1.73 1.96 -7.38
C PRO A 263 -1.89 3.22 -8.23
N LEU A 264 -1.58 4.37 -7.65
CA LEU A 264 -1.70 5.65 -8.33
C LEU A 264 -0.41 6.01 -9.08
N GLU A 265 -0.55 6.67 -10.23
CA GLU A 265 0.60 7.18 -10.98
C GLU A 265 1.13 8.49 -10.38
N LYS A 266 0.22 9.34 -9.92
CA LYS A 266 0.52 10.63 -9.29
C LYS A 266 -0.47 10.93 -8.17
N MET A 267 0.00 11.62 -7.14
CA MET A 267 -0.82 12.00 -6.00
C MET A 267 -0.42 13.40 -5.49
#